data_f9848269a7a5fef05f46ad1287b33b27
#
_entry.id   f9848269a7a5fef05f46ad1287b33b27
#
_cell.length_a   1.000
_cell.length_b   1.000
_cell.length_c   1.000
_cell.angle_alpha   90.00
_cell.angle_beta   90.00
_cell.angle_gamma   90.00
#
_symmetry.space_group_name_H-M   'P 1'
#
loop_
_entity.id
_entity.type
_entity.pdbx_description
1 polymer ?
#
loop_
_entity_poly.entity_id
_entity_poly.type
_entity_poly.pdbx_seq_one_letter_code
_entity_poly.pdbx_strand_id
1 'polypeptide(L)'
;MESEIAPGVSIVSPAYNESVTIVNNVRSLMTLFYSRYEVVIVNDGSKDDTLEKLIKEFDLVQVDFLVDYLVPCKEIKAIYKSRDISHKRLTIVDKINGGSKADAVNAGINVASFPYILNTDVDCVLANDTLVQLIEAVLDSKERVIAVGATLRMSNSSYVDSGMLVEAALPKPILARFQEMEYIRSYLLGKMGWNYLNCIPNVSGGIGIV
;
A
#
# COMPACT_ATOMS: atom_id res chain seq x y z
N MET A 1 7.08 17.89 -2.52
CA MET A 1 7.43 18.21 -3.93
C MET A 1 6.15 18.28 -4.73
N GLU A 2 5.66 19.47 -5.01
CA GLU A 2 4.50 19.71 -5.89
C GLU A 2 5.04 19.95 -7.31
N SER A 3 5.50 18.91 -7.95
CA SER A 3 5.92 18.99 -9.35
C SER A 3 4.85 18.34 -10.22
N GLU A 4 4.33 19.07 -11.22
CA GLU A 4 3.43 18.50 -12.23
C GLU A 4 4.12 17.40 -13.07
N ILE A 5 5.43 17.32 -12.99
CA ILE A 5 6.28 16.33 -13.69
C ILE A 5 6.42 15.05 -12.87
N ALA A 6 6.03 15.04 -11.59
CA ALA A 6 6.13 13.86 -10.75
C ALA A 6 5.26 12.70 -11.32
N PRO A 7 5.80 11.49 -11.47
CA PRO A 7 5.04 10.37 -11.98
C PRO A 7 3.88 10.00 -11.04
N GLY A 8 2.76 9.55 -11.60
CA GLY A 8 1.62 9.09 -10.80
C GLY A 8 1.88 7.72 -10.17
N VAL A 9 1.41 7.52 -8.95
CA VAL A 9 1.56 6.27 -8.19
C VAL A 9 0.19 5.75 -7.76
N SER A 10 -0.11 4.49 -8.06
CA SER A 10 -1.29 3.78 -7.54
C SER A 10 -0.86 2.92 -6.36
N ILE A 11 -1.36 3.24 -5.16
CA ILE A 11 -1.17 2.42 -3.96
C ILE A 11 -2.22 1.33 -3.99
N VAL A 12 -1.80 0.08 -4.12
CA VAL A 12 -2.68 -1.09 -4.11
C VAL A 12 -2.52 -1.81 -2.77
N SER A 13 -3.61 -1.93 -2.03
CA SER A 13 -3.60 -2.51 -0.70
C SER A 13 -4.74 -3.52 -0.54
N PRO A 14 -4.44 -4.82 -0.50
CA PRO A 14 -5.43 -5.86 -0.27
C PRO A 14 -5.88 -5.91 1.19
N ALA A 15 -7.18 -6.11 1.41
CA ALA A 15 -7.81 -6.24 2.71
C ALA A 15 -8.69 -7.49 2.78
N TYR A 16 -8.55 -8.27 3.87
CA TYR A 16 -9.39 -9.43 4.15
C TYR A 16 -9.65 -9.55 5.64
N ASN A 17 -10.91 -9.31 6.07
CA ASN A 17 -11.33 -9.31 7.47
C ASN A 17 -10.55 -8.31 8.35
N GLU A 18 -10.47 -7.06 7.92
CA GLU A 18 -9.72 -5.98 8.56
C GLU A 18 -10.63 -4.94 9.23
N SER A 19 -11.85 -5.31 9.61
CA SER A 19 -12.89 -4.38 10.09
C SER A 19 -12.49 -3.51 11.28
N VAL A 20 -11.47 -3.92 12.06
CA VAL A 20 -11.02 -3.18 13.25
C VAL A 20 -10.14 -1.99 12.87
N THR A 21 -9.28 -2.15 11.86
CA THR A 21 -8.20 -1.21 11.56
C THR A 21 -8.37 -0.49 10.23
N ILE A 22 -9.19 -1.04 9.32
CA ILE A 22 -9.28 -0.62 7.92
C ILE A 22 -9.49 0.89 7.72
N VAL A 23 -10.39 1.50 8.49
CA VAL A 23 -10.71 2.93 8.34
C VAL A 23 -9.50 3.80 8.65
N ASN A 24 -8.80 3.53 9.77
CA ASN A 24 -7.63 4.30 10.17
C ASN A 24 -6.46 4.08 9.19
N ASN A 25 -6.30 2.86 8.69
CA ASN A 25 -5.25 2.53 7.74
C ASN A 25 -5.48 3.22 6.39
N VAL A 26 -6.72 3.23 5.89
CA VAL A 26 -7.06 3.99 4.66
C VAL A 26 -6.84 5.49 4.84
N ARG A 27 -7.23 6.05 5.99
CA ARG A 27 -6.94 7.46 6.30
C ARG A 27 -5.45 7.76 6.27
N SER A 28 -4.63 6.86 6.86
CA SER A 28 -3.17 6.98 6.83
C SER A 28 -2.62 7.03 5.40
N LEU A 29 -3.07 6.12 4.53
CA LEU A 29 -2.63 6.12 3.14
C LEU A 29 -3.01 7.39 2.37
N MET A 30 -4.06 8.09 2.81
CA MET A 30 -4.52 9.32 2.17
C MET A 30 -3.78 10.58 2.65
N THR A 31 -2.91 10.48 3.69
CA THR A 31 -2.15 11.62 4.25
C THR A 31 -0.73 11.74 3.71
N LEU A 32 -0.33 10.92 2.76
CA LEU A 32 1.03 10.91 2.22
C LEU A 32 1.38 12.20 1.48
N PHE A 33 2.61 12.67 1.67
CA PHE A 33 3.13 13.89 1.04
C PHE A 33 3.56 13.63 -0.40
N TYR A 34 2.59 13.39 -1.26
CA TYR A 34 2.82 13.23 -2.69
C TYR A 34 1.64 13.81 -3.46
N SER A 35 1.90 14.55 -4.52
CA SER A 35 0.84 15.28 -5.22
C SER A 35 -0.02 14.38 -6.10
N ARG A 36 0.57 13.38 -6.73
CA ARG A 36 -0.04 12.61 -7.81
C ARG A 36 -0.10 11.12 -7.49
N TYR A 37 -1.02 10.74 -6.61
CA TYR A 37 -1.27 9.33 -6.27
C TYR A 37 -2.75 9.05 -6.08
N GLU A 38 -3.10 7.79 -6.12
CA GLU A 38 -4.39 7.23 -5.75
C GLU A 38 -4.23 6.06 -4.78
N VAL A 39 -5.30 5.73 -4.08
CA VAL A 39 -5.37 4.60 -3.15
C VAL A 39 -6.44 3.63 -3.64
N VAL A 40 -6.05 2.42 -3.95
CA VAL A 40 -6.91 1.32 -4.38
C VAL A 40 -6.90 0.24 -3.31
N ILE A 41 -7.98 0.17 -2.53
CA ILE A 41 -8.17 -0.89 -1.53
C ILE A 41 -8.95 -2.03 -2.17
N VAL A 42 -8.43 -3.23 -2.06
CA VAL A 42 -9.08 -4.43 -2.61
C VAL A 42 -9.65 -5.27 -1.48
N ASN A 43 -10.98 -5.23 -1.33
CA ASN A 43 -11.70 -6.15 -0.45
C ASN A 43 -11.76 -7.54 -1.08
N ASP A 44 -10.90 -8.47 -0.61
CA ASP A 44 -10.79 -9.82 -1.16
C ASP A 44 -11.86 -10.76 -0.56
N GLY A 45 -13.13 -10.36 -0.66
CA GLY A 45 -14.26 -11.14 -0.19
C GLY A 45 -14.27 -11.32 1.33
N SER A 46 -14.07 -10.24 2.08
CA SER A 46 -14.20 -10.24 3.55
C SER A 46 -15.55 -10.79 4.00
N LYS A 47 -15.55 -11.46 5.15
CA LYS A 47 -16.75 -12.05 5.78
C LYS A 47 -17.25 -11.24 6.97
N ASP A 48 -16.47 -10.26 7.38
CA ASP A 48 -16.81 -9.30 8.43
C ASP A 48 -17.34 -7.98 7.82
N ASP A 49 -17.55 -6.97 8.63
CA ASP A 49 -18.07 -5.66 8.24
C ASP A 49 -17.00 -4.70 7.64
N THR A 50 -15.90 -5.23 7.09
CA THR A 50 -14.83 -4.43 6.47
C THR A 50 -15.36 -3.53 5.35
N LEU A 51 -16.10 -4.07 4.40
CA LEU A 51 -16.63 -3.32 3.26
C LEU A 51 -17.68 -2.28 3.69
N GLU A 52 -18.59 -2.69 4.55
CA GLU A 52 -19.67 -1.83 5.06
C GLU A 52 -19.12 -0.60 5.80
N LYS A 53 -18.06 -0.81 6.60
CA LYS A 53 -17.37 0.29 7.28
C LYS A 53 -16.73 1.26 6.31
N LEU A 54 -16.07 0.76 5.28
CA LEU A 54 -15.49 1.62 4.23
C LEU A 54 -16.57 2.43 3.52
N ILE A 55 -17.67 1.78 3.11
CA ILE A 55 -18.78 2.45 2.42
C ILE A 55 -19.35 3.58 3.28
N LYS A 56 -19.60 3.30 4.55
CA LYS A 56 -20.19 4.26 5.47
C LYS A 56 -19.25 5.42 5.78
N GLU A 57 -17.99 5.12 6.05
CA GLU A 57 -17.01 6.11 6.52
C GLU A 57 -16.59 7.11 5.45
N PHE A 58 -16.44 6.62 4.22
CA PHE A 58 -15.96 7.44 3.10
C PHE A 58 -17.08 7.85 2.13
N ASP A 59 -18.35 7.70 2.51
CA ASP A 59 -19.55 8.00 1.68
C ASP A 59 -19.40 7.43 0.26
N LEU A 60 -19.14 6.11 0.19
CA LEU A 60 -18.87 5.45 -1.08
C LEU A 60 -20.14 5.07 -1.81
N VAL A 61 -20.10 5.20 -3.12
CA VAL A 61 -21.13 4.71 -4.03
C VAL A 61 -20.54 3.78 -5.05
N GLN A 62 -21.31 2.77 -5.41
CA GLN A 62 -20.96 1.91 -6.53
C GLN A 62 -20.97 2.71 -7.83
N VAL A 63 -19.97 2.51 -8.65
CA VAL A 63 -19.83 3.17 -9.95
C VAL A 63 -19.66 2.13 -11.05
N ASP A 64 -20.13 2.47 -12.25
CA ASP A 64 -19.77 1.72 -13.45
C ASP A 64 -18.32 2.06 -13.81
N PHE A 65 -17.47 1.06 -13.82
CA PHE A 65 -16.05 1.21 -14.06
C PHE A 65 -15.58 0.20 -15.10
N LEU A 66 -14.92 0.69 -16.14
CA LEU A 66 -14.30 -0.17 -17.12
C LEU A 66 -12.98 -0.72 -16.55
N VAL A 67 -12.94 -2.02 -16.30
CA VAL A 67 -11.73 -2.69 -15.81
C VAL A 67 -10.90 -3.17 -16.98
N ASP A 68 -9.64 -2.79 -17.03
CA ASP A 68 -8.69 -3.32 -17.99
C ASP A 68 -7.97 -4.53 -17.39
N TYR A 69 -8.36 -5.73 -17.80
CA TYR A 69 -7.82 -6.98 -17.27
C TYR A 69 -6.42 -7.28 -17.83
N LEU A 70 -5.42 -6.54 -17.35
CA LEU A 70 -4.01 -6.73 -17.72
C LEU A 70 -3.42 -8.01 -17.13
N VAL A 71 -3.85 -8.37 -15.94
CA VAL A 71 -3.38 -9.56 -15.21
C VAL A 71 -4.57 -10.38 -14.68
N PRO A 72 -4.45 -11.72 -14.63
CA PRO A 72 -5.55 -12.57 -14.18
C PRO A 72 -5.86 -12.37 -12.69
N CYS A 73 -7.14 -12.25 -12.38
CA CYS A 73 -7.66 -12.24 -11.00
C CYS A 73 -9.06 -12.87 -10.97
N LYS A 74 -9.56 -13.19 -9.77
CA LYS A 74 -10.96 -13.57 -9.58
C LYS A 74 -11.89 -12.39 -9.87
N GLU A 75 -13.14 -12.71 -10.17
CA GLU A 75 -14.19 -11.75 -10.54
C GLU A 75 -14.29 -10.57 -9.58
N ILE A 76 -14.28 -9.37 -10.15
CA ILE A 76 -14.59 -8.11 -9.46
C ILE A 76 -16.10 -7.94 -9.49
N LYS A 77 -16.72 -7.85 -8.31
CA LYS A 77 -18.17 -7.73 -8.14
C LYS A 77 -18.63 -6.28 -8.28
N ALA A 78 -17.89 -5.36 -7.68
CA ALA A 78 -18.24 -3.95 -7.67
C ALA A 78 -17.02 -3.07 -7.44
N ILE A 79 -17.09 -1.83 -7.91
CA ILE A 79 -16.11 -0.78 -7.65
C ILE A 79 -16.85 0.39 -7.03
N TYR A 80 -16.27 0.97 -5.99
CA TYR A 80 -16.83 2.08 -5.25
C TYR A 80 -15.89 3.28 -5.28
N LYS A 81 -16.48 4.47 -5.37
CA LYS A 81 -15.78 5.76 -5.23
C LYS A 81 -16.53 6.66 -4.26
N SER A 82 -15.81 7.56 -3.60
CA SER A 82 -16.42 8.51 -2.68
C SER A 82 -17.17 9.61 -3.42
N ARG A 83 -18.32 10.04 -2.86
CA ARG A 83 -19.02 11.27 -3.26
C ARG A 83 -18.29 12.51 -2.75
N ASP A 84 -17.55 12.37 -1.65
CA ASP A 84 -16.78 13.46 -1.09
C ASP A 84 -15.51 13.71 -1.90
N ILE A 85 -15.36 14.92 -2.40
CA ILE A 85 -14.18 15.35 -3.18
C ILE A 85 -12.86 15.25 -2.39
N SER A 86 -12.93 15.31 -1.05
CA SER A 86 -11.76 15.14 -0.19
C SER A 86 -11.17 13.72 -0.30
N HIS A 87 -12.00 12.74 -0.64
CA HIS A 87 -11.64 11.34 -0.81
C HIS A 87 -11.61 10.88 -2.28
N LYS A 88 -11.53 11.81 -3.23
CA LYS A 88 -11.53 11.50 -4.69
C LYS A 88 -10.42 10.55 -5.14
N ARG A 89 -9.34 10.44 -4.36
CA ARG A 89 -8.20 9.54 -4.62
C ARG A 89 -8.47 8.09 -4.22
N LEU A 90 -9.56 7.83 -3.47
CA LEU A 90 -9.89 6.51 -2.95
C LEU A 90 -10.77 5.74 -3.94
N THR A 91 -10.37 4.50 -4.20
CA THR A 91 -11.17 3.51 -4.94
C THR A 91 -11.21 2.23 -4.12
N ILE A 92 -12.40 1.67 -3.94
CA ILE A 92 -12.55 0.35 -3.30
C ILE A 92 -13.00 -0.65 -4.34
N VAL A 93 -12.32 -1.77 -4.41
CA VAL A 93 -12.63 -2.90 -5.29
C VAL A 93 -13.16 -4.04 -4.45
N ASP A 94 -14.42 -4.43 -4.61
CA ASP A 94 -14.97 -5.64 -4.00
C ASP A 94 -14.91 -6.81 -4.98
N LYS A 95 -14.34 -7.92 -4.56
CA LYS A 95 -14.15 -9.09 -5.41
C LYS A 95 -14.44 -10.42 -4.71
N ILE A 96 -14.57 -11.47 -5.47
CA ILE A 96 -14.60 -12.84 -4.96
C ILE A 96 -13.22 -13.18 -4.41
N ASN A 97 -13.17 -13.76 -3.20
CA ASN A 97 -11.91 -14.18 -2.58
C ASN A 97 -11.12 -15.12 -3.50
N GLY A 98 -9.89 -14.73 -3.80
CA GLY A 98 -8.99 -15.50 -4.67
C GLY A 98 -8.14 -16.54 -3.93
N GLY A 99 -8.18 -16.56 -2.59
CA GLY A 99 -7.37 -17.44 -1.76
C GLY A 99 -5.88 -17.06 -1.69
N SER A 100 -5.50 -15.91 -2.27
CA SER A 100 -4.12 -15.43 -2.20
C SER A 100 -4.05 -13.89 -2.27
N LYS A 101 -3.08 -13.32 -1.58
CA LYS A 101 -2.78 -11.88 -1.67
C LYS A 101 -2.48 -11.45 -3.10
N ALA A 102 -1.78 -12.28 -3.87
CA ALA A 102 -1.40 -11.96 -5.25
C ALA A 102 -2.63 -11.74 -6.15
N ASP A 103 -3.69 -12.55 -5.99
CA ASP A 103 -4.93 -12.40 -6.75
C ASP A 103 -5.65 -11.08 -6.41
N ALA A 104 -5.62 -10.67 -5.14
CA ALA A 104 -6.18 -9.39 -4.72
C ALA A 104 -5.34 -8.21 -5.27
N VAL A 105 -4.02 -8.29 -5.21
CA VAL A 105 -3.13 -7.28 -5.80
C VAL A 105 -3.36 -7.16 -7.31
N ASN A 106 -3.50 -8.27 -8.01
CA ASN A 106 -3.80 -8.28 -9.45
C ASN A 106 -5.11 -7.53 -9.77
N ALA A 107 -6.15 -7.72 -8.96
CA ALA A 107 -7.40 -6.98 -9.13
C ALA A 107 -7.19 -5.46 -8.94
N GLY A 108 -6.36 -5.06 -7.98
CA GLY A 108 -5.99 -3.66 -7.79
C GLY A 108 -5.19 -3.08 -8.96
N ILE A 109 -4.25 -3.85 -9.53
CA ILE A 109 -3.48 -3.46 -10.72
C ILE A 109 -4.41 -3.21 -11.91
N ASN A 110 -5.40 -4.06 -12.12
CA ASN A 110 -6.36 -3.93 -13.23
C ASN A 110 -7.26 -2.68 -13.12
N VAL A 111 -7.33 -2.05 -11.93
CA VAL A 111 -8.12 -0.84 -11.66
C VAL A 111 -7.23 0.39 -11.52
N ALA A 112 -5.93 0.21 -11.34
CA ALA A 112 -4.97 1.28 -11.16
C ALA A 112 -4.89 2.21 -12.37
N SER A 113 -4.82 3.53 -12.12
CA SER A 113 -4.78 4.56 -13.17
C SER A 113 -3.35 5.03 -13.49
N PHE A 114 -2.38 4.73 -12.62
CA PHE A 114 -1.01 5.22 -12.77
C PHE A 114 -0.03 4.09 -13.07
N PRO A 115 1.09 4.41 -13.75
CA PRO A 115 2.03 3.39 -14.22
C PRO A 115 2.89 2.78 -13.12
N TYR A 116 3.08 3.49 -11.99
CA TYR A 116 3.83 2.96 -10.84
C TYR A 116 2.86 2.39 -9.82
N ILE A 117 3.07 1.14 -9.46
CA ILE A 117 2.23 0.42 -8.50
C ILE A 117 3.00 0.26 -7.19
N LEU A 118 2.54 0.89 -6.12
CA LEU A 118 3.01 0.61 -4.77
C LEU A 118 2.11 -0.46 -4.16
N ASN A 119 2.64 -1.67 -3.99
CA ASN A 119 1.95 -2.70 -3.22
C ASN A 119 2.32 -2.56 -1.73
N THR A 120 1.31 -2.51 -0.86
CA THR A 120 1.49 -2.48 0.60
C THR A 120 0.40 -3.27 1.31
N ASP A 121 0.69 -3.83 2.48
CA ASP A 121 -0.33 -4.42 3.34
C ASP A 121 -1.19 -3.31 3.94
N VAL A 122 -2.48 -3.58 4.08
CA VAL A 122 -3.43 -2.58 4.59
C VAL A 122 -3.18 -2.20 6.06
N ASP A 123 -2.50 -3.06 6.81
CA ASP A 123 -2.11 -2.85 8.20
C ASP A 123 -0.74 -2.16 8.36
N CYS A 124 -0.06 -1.85 7.25
CA CYS A 124 1.19 -1.10 7.27
C CYS A 124 0.92 0.41 7.40
N VAL A 125 1.62 1.05 8.33
CA VAL A 125 1.67 2.51 8.45
C VAL A 125 2.88 3.02 7.66
N LEU A 126 2.62 3.83 6.63
CA LEU A 126 3.68 4.43 5.81
C LEU A 126 4.13 5.76 6.43
N ALA A 127 5.43 6.04 6.37
CA ALA A 127 5.92 7.39 6.64
C ALA A 127 5.39 8.36 5.56
N ASN A 128 5.08 9.61 5.95
CA ASN A 128 4.40 10.54 5.05
C ASN A 128 5.19 10.86 3.78
N ASP A 129 6.52 10.72 3.81
CA ASP A 129 7.44 10.97 2.71
C ASP A 129 7.82 9.69 1.93
N THR A 130 7.24 8.54 2.25
CA THR A 130 7.57 7.24 1.64
C THR A 130 7.50 7.28 0.11
N LEU A 131 6.43 7.85 -0.47
CA LEU A 131 6.30 7.95 -1.92
C LEU A 131 7.38 8.83 -2.55
N VAL A 132 7.74 9.93 -1.89
CA VAL A 132 8.81 10.83 -2.35
C VAL A 132 10.12 10.06 -2.42
N GLN A 133 10.50 9.37 -1.34
CA GLN A 133 11.75 8.61 -1.27
C GLN A 133 11.82 7.47 -2.29
N LEU A 134 10.70 6.73 -2.48
CA LEU A 134 10.65 5.64 -3.46
C LEU A 134 10.78 6.15 -4.89
N ILE A 135 10.09 7.23 -5.23
CA ILE A 135 10.14 7.81 -6.57
C ILE A 135 11.48 8.50 -6.82
N GLU A 136 12.07 9.17 -5.84
CA GLU A 136 13.43 9.71 -5.96
C GLU A 136 14.43 8.61 -6.30
N ALA A 137 14.36 7.46 -5.63
CA ALA A 137 15.22 6.31 -5.93
C ALA A 137 15.04 5.78 -7.37
N VAL A 138 13.84 5.87 -7.93
CA VAL A 138 13.57 5.50 -9.33
C VAL A 138 14.16 6.54 -10.29
N LEU A 139 13.97 7.84 -10.01
CA LEU A 139 14.35 8.92 -10.91
C LEU A 139 15.85 9.20 -10.92
N ASP A 140 16.53 9.02 -9.78
CA ASP A 140 17.98 9.25 -9.65
C ASP A 140 18.82 8.11 -10.25
N SER A 141 18.22 6.97 -10.53
CA SER A 141 18.91 5.84 -11.13
C SER A 141 19.29 6.13 -12.58
N LYS A 142 20.54 5.82 -12.94
CA LYS A 142 21.00 5.83 -14.34
C LYS A 142 20.57 4.59 -15.11
N GLU A 143 20.20 3.53 -14.41
CA GLU A 143 19.75 2.26 -14.96
C GLU A 143 18.22 2.19 -14.94
N ARG A 144 17.66 1.32 -15.79
CA ARG A 144 16.22 1.04 -15.75
C ARG A 144 15.86 0.34 -14.45
N VAL A 145 15.19 1.04 -13.56
CA VAL A 145 14.67 0.46 -12.31
C VAL A 145 13.36 -0.27 -12.63
N ILE A 146 13.27 -1.53 -12.23
CA ILE A 146 12.06 -2.34 -12.38
C ILE A 146 11.29 -2.49 -11.07
N ALA A 147 11.95 -2.31 -9.93
CA ALA A 147 11.31 -2.32 -8.62
C ALA A 147 12.18 -1.66 -7.55
N VAL A 148 11.55 -1.01 -6.57
CA VAL A 148 12.21 -0.47 -5.38
C VAL A 148 11.48 -0.96 -4.14
N GLY A 149 12.21 -1.44 -3.15
CA GLY A 149 11.67 -1.86 -1.86
C GLY A 149 11.96 -0.84 -0.77
N ALA A 150 11.09 -0.74 0.21
CA ALA A 150 11.32 0.05 1.42
C ALA A 150 11.70 -0.83 2.61
N THR A 151 12.25 -0.21 3.64
CA THR A 151 12.57 -0.88 4.91
C THR A 151 11.32 -0.97 5.77
N LEU A 152 11.03 -2.17 6.30
CA LEU A 152 9.97 -2.39 7.28
C LEU A 152 10.54 -2.36 8.69
N ARG A 153 9.76 -1.79 9.61
CA ARG A 153 10.03 -1.76 11.03
C ARG A 153 8.81 -2.16 11.83
N MET A 154 9.03 -2.64 13.05
CA MET A 154 7.94 -2.98 13.95
C MET A 154 7.33 -1.73 14.57
N SER A 155 6.02 -1.54 14.43
CA SER A 155 5.29 -0.42 15.03
C SER A 155 4.95 -0.64 16.52
N ASN A 156 5.22 -1.82 17.07
CA ASN A 156 4.95 -2.14 18.48
C ASN A 156 5.62 -1.14 19.41
N SER A 157 4.84 -0.50 20.27
CA SER A 157 5.25 0.56 21.21
C SER A 157 5.52 1.94 20.58
N SER A 158 5.40 2.09 19.29
CA SER A 158 5.37 3.39 18.62
C SER A 158 4.01 4.06 18.83
N TYR A 159 3.99 5.39 18.84
CA TYR A 159 2.74 6.13 18.91
C TYR A 159 2.28 6.53 17.53
N VAL A 160 1.09 6.05 17.17
CA VAL A 160 0.42 6.35 15.90
C VAL A 160 -0.86 7.10 16.22
N ASP A 161 -1.02 8.31 15.70
CA ASP A 161 -2.23 9.10 15.81
C ASP A 161 -2.83 9.37 14.43
N SER A 162 -4.12 9.10 14.31
CA SER A 162 -4.90 9.31 13.08
C SER A 162 -4.25 8.67 11.83
N GLY A 163 -3.55 7.53 12.02
CA GLY A 163 -2.85 6.82 10.96
C GLY A 163 -1.44 7.34 10.65
N MET A 164 -0.97 8.38 11.33
CA MET A 164 0.38 8.92 11.18
C MET A 164 1.28 8.44 12.32
N LEU A 165 2.51 8.05 11.98
CA LEU A 165 3.53 7.76 12.98
C LEU A 165 4.01 9.07 13.61
N VAL A 166 3.62 9.30 14.86
CA VAL A 166 4.01 10.51 15.62
C VAL A 166 5.35 10.30 16.34
N GLU A 167 5.54 9.13 16.94
CA GLU A 167 6.77 8.80 17.67
C GLU A 167 7.15 7.34 17.39
N ALA A 168 8.35 7.15 16.88
CA ALA A 168 8.92 5.82 16.67
C ALA A 168 9.63 5.35 17.94
N ALA A 169 9.24 4.18 18.46
CA ALA A 169 9.87 3.60 19.64
C ALA A 169 10.29 2.16 19.39
N LEU A 170 11.33 1.73 20.10
CA LEU A 170 11.73 0.33 20.05
C LEU A 170 10.66 -0.56 20.71
N PRO A 171 10.38 -1.73 20.15
CA PRO A 171 9.43 -2.65 20.73
C PRO A 171 9.77 -3.03 22.17
N LYS A 172 8.81 -2.97 23.08
CA LYS A 172 9.00 -3.43 24.48
C LYS A 172 8.96 -4.95 24.62
N PRO A 173 8.02 -5.68 23.95
CA PRO A 173 7.97 -7.13 24.02
C PRO A 173 9.24 -7.77 23.40
N ILE A 174 9.81 -8.77 24.07
CA ILE A 174 11.07 -9.40 23.66
C ILE A 174 10.98 -10.07 22.28
N LEU A 175 9.86 -10.70 21.96
CA LEU A 175 9.62 -11.33 20.67
C LEU A 175 9.60 -10.30 19.54
N ALA A 176 8.96 -9.14 19.76
CA ALA A 176 8.94 -8.06 18.79
C ALA A 176 10.33 -7.43 18.57
N ARG A 177 11.19 -7.41 19.63
CA ARG A 177 12.60 -7.00 19.48
C ARG A 177 13.40 -7.95 18.60
N PHE A 178 13.20 -9.26 18.75
CA PHE A 178 13.85 -10.23 17.86
C PHE A 178 13.37 -10.06 16.41
N GLN A 179 12.10 -9.81 16.19
CA GLN A 179 11.57 -9.56 14.86
C GLN A 179 12.10 -8.25 14.26
N GLU A 180 12.21 -7.18 15.06
CA GLU A 180 12.84 -5.92 14.63
C GLU A 180 14.30 -6.13 14.23
N MET A 181 15.06 -6.88 15.03
CA MET A 181 16.45 -7.24 14.70
C MET A 181 16.55 -8.03 13.39
N GLU A 182 15.63 -8.98 13.17
CA GLU A 182 15.59 -9.77 11.95
C GLU A 182 15.25 -8.88 10.73
N TYR A 183 14.34 -7.93 10.87
CA TYR A 183 14.04 -6.96 9.82
C TYR A 183 15.25 -6.08 9.52
N ILE A 184 15.89 -5.51 10.53
CA ILE A 184 17.11 -4.72 10.36
C ILE A 184 18.18 -5.54 9.64
N ARG A 185 18.44 -6.77 10.07
CA ARG A 185 19.40 -7.67 9.43
C ARG A 185 19.03 -7.95 7.96
N SER A 186 17.79 -8.28 7.70
CA SER A 186 17.32 -8.63 6.36
C SER A 186 17.37 -7.45 5.40
N TYR A 187 16.91 -6.28 5.84
CA TYR A 187 16.81 -5.10 4.96
C TYR A 187 18.14 -4.35 4.87
N LEU A 188 18.77 -4.02 5.99
CA LEU A 188 19.97 -3.18 5.96
C LEU A 188 21.25 -3.97 5.63
N LEU A 189 21.42 -5.17 6.14
CA LEU A 189 22.62 -5.96 5.85
C LEU A 189 22.46 -6.84 4.60
N GLY A 190 21.35 -7.58 4.50
CA GLY A 190 21.11 -8.48 3.39
C GLY A 190 20.84 -7.76 2.09
N LYS A 191 19.72 -7.03 2.02
CA LYS A 191 19.27 -6.41 0.75
C LYS A 191 20.19 -5.27 0.28
N MET A 192 20.75 -4.47 1.19
CA MET A 192 21.71 -3.42 0.79
C MET A 192 22.99 -3.99 0.18
N GLY A 193 23.49 -5.11 0.70
CA GLY A 193 24.64 -5.79 0.09
C GLY A 193 24.37 -6.25 -1.34
N TRP A 194 23.18 -6.80 -1.60
CA TRP A 194 22.75 -7.21 -2.94
C TRP A 194 22.46 -6.02 -3.86
N ASN A 195 21.96 -4.91 -3.30
CA ASN A 195 21.69 -3.69 -4.07
C ASN A 195 22.96 -3.12 -4.71
N TYR A 196 24.11 -3.19 -4.01
CA TYR A 196 25.39 -2.78 -4.56
C TYR A 196 25.78 -3.55 -5.84
N LEU A 197 25.27 -4.76 -6.00
CA LEU A 197 25.48 -5.62 -7.18
C LEU A 197 24.33 -5.53 -8.20
N ASN A 198 23.37 -4.61 -8.04
CA ASN A 198 22.11 -4.54 -8.81
C ASN A 198 21.34 -5.88 -8.85
N CYS A 199 21.40 -6.65 -7.78
CA CYS A 199 20.89 -8.02 -7.70
C CYS A 199 19.95 -8.24 -6.51
N ILE A 200 19.01 -7.33 -6.23
CA ILE A 200 18.03 -7.56 -5.14
C ILE A 200 17.14 -8.76 -5.53
N PRO A 201 17.19 -9.88 -4.78
CA PRO A 201 16.52 -11.12 -5.18
C PRO A 201 15.00 -11.02 -5.06
N ASN A 202 14.47 -10.14 -4.20
CA ASN A 202 13.04 -9.91 -4.04
C ASN A 202 12.74 -8.54 -3.43
N VAL A 203 11.65 -7.94 -3.85
CA VAL A 203 11.01 -6.81 -3.16
C VAL A 203 10.08 -7.35 -2.08
N SER A 204 10.00 -6.68 -0.94
CA SER A 204 9.13 -7.13 0.15
C SER A 204 7.67 -7.14 -0.26
N GLY A 205 6.93 -8.19 0.12
CA GLY A 205 5.48 -8.22 -0.06
C GLY A 205 4.73 -7.20 0.81
N GLY A 206 5.37 -6.67 1.86
CA GLY A 206 4.77 -5.67 2.75
C GLY A 206 4.83 -4.24 2.21
N ILE A 207 5.86 -3.91 1.40
CA ILE A 207 5.97 -2.62 0.72
C ILE A 207 6.97 -2.71 -0.43
N GLY A 208 6.55 -2.27 -1.61
CA GLY A 208 7.41 -2.18 -2.78
C GLY A 208 6.71 -1.51 -3.94
N ILE A 209 7.46 -0.71 -4.71
CA ILE A 209 6.99 -0.06 -5.93
C ILE A 209 7.57 -0.78 -7.16
N VAL A 210 6.76 -0.98 -8.14
CA VAL A 210 7.08 -1.58 -9.45
C VAL A 210 6.55 -0.72 -10.58
#